data_cb877315a4be76f5f8c5eb3d7e38d8b0
#
_entry.id   cb877315a4be76f5f8c5eb3d7e38d8b0
#
_cell.length_a   1.000
_cell.length_b   1.000
_cell.length_c   1.000
_cell.angle_alpha   90.00
_cell.angle_beta   90.00
_cell.angle_gamma   90.00
#
_symmetry.space_group_name_H-M   'P 1'
#
loop_
_entity.id
_entity.type
_entity.pdbx_description
1 polymer ?
#
loop_
_entity_poly.entity_id
_entity_poly.type
_entity_poly.pdbx_seq_one_letter_code
_entity_poly.pdbx_strand_id
1 'polypeptide(L)'
;MRMKKRKKKIWIKIVAFILIFGLFFVSLYVSSSRILQDYAVKDYSATITGATYRAFDSVLSEGYDFSSIIRVDKNSQGEIVLLSTDSYGVNKIASDISKRTQKILNEETDKGVEIPIGAFTGIRLLAGFGKKIRMKLLSVSFVKTEIVSNFSQAGINQTRHTLMLNLRCETAVLTRTGNKTVKNEISMLIYDNLIVGKVPSVLISPMIVGQG
;
A
#
# COMPACT_ATOMS: atom_id res chain seq x y z
N MET A 1 2.89 25.48 68.20
CA MET A 1 3.06 26.05 66.84
C MET A 1 3.87 25.18 65.86
N ARG A 2 4.82 24.33 66.29
CA ARG A 2 5.66 23.45 65.42
C ARG A 2 4.90 22.30 64.75
N MET A 3 3.88 21.71 65.35
CA MET A 3 3.12 20.57 64.77
C MET A 3 2.26 20.95 63.55
N LYS A 4 1.70 22.14 63.49
CA LYS A 4 0.93 22.61 62.29
C LYS A 4 1.80 22.79 61.05
N LYS A 5 3.06 23.26 61.22
CA LYS A 5 4.00 23.42 60.08
C LYS A 5 4.46 22.06 59.53
N ARG A 6 4.59 21.02 60.38
CA ARG A 6 5.01 19.67 59.97
C ARG A 6 3.89 18.98 59.15
N LYS A 7 2.62 19.10 59.56
CA LYS A 7 1.47 18.56 58.84
C LYS A 7 1.32 19.25 57.47
N LYS A 8 1.51 20.57 57.37
CA LYS A 8 1.46 21.32 56.12
C LYS A 8 2.55 20.89 55.14
N LYS A 9 3.80 20.62 55.61
CA LYS A 9 4.89 20.10 54.76
C LYS A 9 4.60 18.67 54.25
N ILE A 10 4.00 17.82 55.06
CA ILE A 10 3.62 16.45 54.64
C ILE A 10 2.53 16.52 53.60
N TRP A 11 1.54 17.37 53.77
CA TRP A 11 0.45 17.58 52.83
C TRP A 11 0.93 18.07 51.47
N ILE A 12 1.87 19.02 51.44
CA ILE A 12 2.50 19.50 50.19
C ILE A 12 3.25 18.38 49.50
N LYS A 13 3.96 17.52 50.21
CA LYS A 13 4.65 16.37 49.62
C LYS A 13 3.68 15.36 49.02
N ILE A 14 2.55 15.09 49.68
CA ILE A 14 1.51 14.20 49.19
C ILE A 14 0.86 14.79 47.88
N VAL A 15 0.53 16.07 47.90
CA VAL A 15 -0.02 16.75 46.72
C VAL A 15 0.97 16.75 45.55
N ALA A 16 2.25 17.04 45.83
CA ALA A 16 3.32 16.97 44.82
C ALA A 16 3.48 15.55 44.23
N PHE A 17 3.44 14.53 45.08
CA PHE A 17 3.48 13.14 44.66
C PHE A 17 2.30 12.75 43.81
N ILE A 18 1.08 13.13 44.17
CA ILE A 18 -0.13 12.89 43.35
C ILE A 18 -0.03 13.61 42.01
N LEU A 19 0.48 14.84 41.97
CA LEU A 19 0.67 15.61 40.74
C LEU A 19 1.70 14.94 39.82
N ILE A 20 2.85 14.52 40.34
CA ILE A 20 3.89 13.83 39.58
C ILE A 20 3.35 12.49 39.03
N PHE A 21 2.64 11.74 39.90
CA PHE A 21 2.02 10.47 39.56
C PHE A 21 0.95 10.65 38.47
N GLY A 22 0.11 11.69 38.58
CA GLY A 22 -0.88 12.06 37.54
C GLY A 22 -0.22 12.40 36.20
N LEU A 23 0.81 13.25 36.22
CA LEU A 23 1.59 13.59 35.01
C LEU A 23 2.24 12.36 34.38
N PHE A 24 2.76 11.45 35.19
CA PHE A 24 3.33 10.18 34.73
C PHE A 24 2.28 9.33 34.01
N PHE A 25 1.08 9.18 34.56
CA PHE A 25 -0.01 8.43 33.91
C PHE A 25 -0.52 9.10 32.65
N VAL A 26 -0.63 10.43 32.61
CA VAL A 26 -0.98 11.17 31.40
C VAL A 26 0.08 10.95 30.32
N SER A 27 1.35 11.00 30.67
CA SER A 27 2.46 10.73 29.73
C SER A 27 2.39 9.31 29.17
N LEU A 28 2.17 8.30 30.00
CA LEU A 28 1.99 6.91 29.56
C LEU A 28 0.77 6.78 28.63
N TYR A 29 -0.34 7.41 28.97
CA TYR A 29 -1.55 7.38 28.15
C TYR A 29 -1.34 7.97 26.76
N VAL A 30 -0.68 9.13 26.66
CA VAL A 30 -0.38 9.79 25.38
C VAL A 30 0.63 8.97 24.56
N SER A 31 1.67 8.44 25.23
CA SER A 31 2.70 7.63 24.55
C SER A 31 2.12 6.30 24.03
N SER A 32 1.29 5.63 24.83
CA SER A 32 0.65 4.37 24.39
C SER A 32 -0.25 4.58 23.18
N SER A 33 -1.00 5.67 23.14
CA SER A 33 -1.87 5.98 22.01
C SER A 33 -1.10 6.12 20.70
N ARG A 34 0.07 6.74 20.71
CA ARG A 34 0.94 6.89 19.52
C ARG A 34 1.49 5.55 19.05
N ILE A 35 2.00 4.72 19.96
CA ILE A 35 2.55 3.41 19.63
C ILE A 35 1.46 2.51 19.03
N LEU A 36 0.27 2.51 19.62
CA LEU A 36 -0.87 1.75 19.12
C LEU A 36 -1.30 2.19 17.72
N GLN A 37 -1.33 3.51 17.47
CA GLN A 37 -1.63 4.02 16.14
C GLN A 37 -0.58 3.61 15.10
N ASP A 38 0.69 3.74 15.43
CA ASP A 38 1.78 3.38 14.51
C ASP A 38 1.78 1.88 14.21
N TYR A 39 1.49 1.05 15.22
CA TYR A 39 1.36 -0.39 15.05
C TYR A 39 0.17 -0.73 14.14
N ALA A 40 -1.01 -0.18 14.43
CA ALA A 40 -2.21 -0.41 13.63
C ALA A 40 -2.05 0.02 12.17
N VAL A 41 -1.42 1.17 11.93
CA VAL A 41 -1.16 1.68 10.56
C VAL A 41 -0.24 0.74 9.79
N LYS A 42 0.85 0.28 10.42
CA LYS A 42 1.82 -0.61 9.75
C LYS A 42 1.23 -1.99 9.48
N ASP A 43 0.53 -2.57 10.44
CA ASP A 43 -0.12 -3.87 10.30
C ASP A 43 -1.19 -3.82 9.22
N TYR A 44 -1.99 -2.76 9.20
CA TYR A 44 -3.02 -2.57 8.19
C TYR A 44 -2.45 -2.34 6.78
N SER A 45 -1.35 -1.62 6.65
CA SER A 45 -0.63 -1.44 5.38
C SER A 45 -0.13 -2.78 4.83
N ALA A 46 0.42 -3.65 5.69
CA ALA A 46 0.82 -5.00 5.29
C ALA A 46 -0.38 -5.86 4.88
N THR A 47 -1.50 -5.74 5.60
CA THR A 47 -2.76 -6.43 5.28
C THR A 47 -3.31 -6.00 3.91
N ILE A 48 -3.31 -4.69 3.60
CA ILE A 48 -3.73 -4.17 2.28
C ILE A 48 -2.87 -4.78 1.18
N THR A 49 -1.55 -4.77 1.35
CA THR A 49 -0.62 -5.33 0.37
C THR A 49 -0.89 -6.81 0.15
N GLY A 50 -1.01 -7.60 1.22
CA GLY A 50 -1.32 -9.03 1.13
C GLY A 50 -2.68 -9.31 0.50
N ALA A 51 -3.72 -8.53 0.83
CA ALA A 51 -5.05 -8.66 0.24
C ALA A 51 -5.04 -8.39 -1.26
N THR A 52 -4.29 -7.37 -1.69
CA THR A 52 -4.15 -7.01 -3.10
C THR A 52 -3.48 -8.12 -3.91
N TYR A 53 -2.36 -8.66 -3.41
CA TYR A 53 -1.68 -9.76 -4.09
C TYR A 53 -2.55 -11.03 -4.17
N ARG A 54 -3.26 -11.38 -3.10
CA ARG A 54 -4.20 -12.52 -3.11
C ARG A 54 -5.35 -12.31 -4.10
N ALA A 55 -5.91 -11.12 -4.17
CA ALA A 55 -6.95 -10.79 -5.12
C ALA A 55 -6.45 -10.89 -6.57
N PHE A 56 -5.27 -10.36 -6.84
CA PHE A 56 -4.62 -10.43 -8.14
C PHE A 56 -4.36 -11.87 -8.57
N ASP A 57 -3.74 -12.66 -7.68
CA ASP A 57 -3.45 -14.07 -7.93
C ASP A 57 -4.71 -14.90 -8.17
N SER A 58 -5.79 -14.63 -7.43
CA SER A 58 -7.07 -15.30 -7.65
C SER A 58 -7.71 -14.99 -8.99
N VAL A 59 -7.54 -13.76 -9.51
CA VAL A 59 -8.03 -13.37 -10.84
C VAL A 59 -7.19 -14.05 -11.93
N LEU A 60 -5.87 -14.09 -11.75
CA LEU A 60 -4.97 -14.79 -12.67
C LEU A 60 -5.28 -16.29 -12.77
N SER A 61 -5.51 -16.94 -11.63
CA SER A 61 -5.78 -18.38 -11.57
C SER A 61 -7.09 -18.81 -12.23
N GLU A 62 -8.03 -17.87 -12.45
CA GLU A 62 -9.27 -18.12 -13.22
C GLU A 62 -9.06 -18.13 -14.73
N GLY A 63 -7.81 -18.03 -15.20
CA GLY A 63 -7.48 -18.16 -16.62
C GLY A 63 -7.74 -16.91 -17.45
N TYR A 64 -7.68 -15.74 -16.85
CA TYR A 64 -7.68 -14.50 -17.62
C TYR A 64 -6.46 -14.46 -18.55
N ASP A 65 -6.72 -14.49 -19.84
CA ASP A 65 -5.70 -14.33 -20.87
C ASP A 65 -5.42 -12.86 -21.12
N PHE A 66 -4.37 -12.33 -20.50
CA PHE A 66 -3.94 -10.96 -20.72
C PHE A 66 -3.42 -10.69 -22.12
N SER A 67 -3.05 -11.74 -22.87
CA SER A 67 -2.64 -11.59 -24.28
C SER A 67 -3.82 -11.21 -25.17
N SER A 68 -5.04 -11.64 -24.81
CA SER A 68 -6.25 -11.30 -25.54
C SER A 68 -6.70 -9.84 -25.37
N ILE A 69 -6.20 -9.16 -24.32
CA ILE A 69 -6.51 -7.74 -24.07
C ILE A 69 -5.87 -6.83 -25.11
N ILE A 70 -4.77 -7.28 -25.72
CA ILE A 70 -4.03 -6.49 -26.70
C ILE A 70 -4.17 -7.13 -28.06
N ARG A 71 -4.79 -6.40 -28.97
CA ARG A 71 -4.87 -6.77 -30.39
C ARG A 71 -3.77 -6.07 -31.16
N VAL A 72 -2.99 -6.86 -31.89
CA VAL A 72 -1.92 -6.37 -32.76
C VAL A 72 -2.32 -6.64 -34.20
N ASP A 73 -2.62 -5.59 -34.94
CA ASP A 73 -2.91 -5.70 -36.36
C ASP A 73 -1.64 -5.45 -37.16
N LYS A 74 -1.39 -6.33 -38.15
CA LYS A 74 -0.22 -6.28 -39.03
C LYS A 74 -0.67 -6.06 -40.45
N ASN A 75 0.13 -5.30 -41.21
CA ASN A 75 -0.07 -5.16 -42.66
C ASN A 75 0.39 -6.42 -43.41
N SER A 76 0.19 -6.42 -44.74
CA SER A 76 0.63 -7.53 -45.62
C SER A 76 2.13 -7.77 -45.62
N GLN A 77 2.93 -6.85 -45.10
CA GLN A 77 4.37 -6.94 -44.99
C GLN A 77 4.82 -7.39 -43.59
N GLY A 78 3.87 -7.71 -42.68
CA GLY A 78 4.12 -8.15 -41.32
C GLY A 78 4.46 -7.03 -40.33
N GLU A 79 4.31 -5.76 -40.73
CA GLU A 79 4.58 -4.62 -39.87
C GLU A 79 3.36 -4.34 -38.98
N ILE A 80 3.60 -3.99 -37.72
CA ILE A 80 2.54 -3.59 -36.81
C ILE A 80 1.98 -2.23 -37.22
N VAL A 81 0.71 -2.20 -37.58
CA VAL A 81 0.00 -1.00 -38.05
C VAL A 81 -0.86 -0.41 -36.95
N LEU A 82 -1.45 -1.27 -36.11
CA LEU A 82 -2.32 -0.85 -35.03
C LEU A 82 -2.09 -1.74 -33.79
N LEU A 83 -2.01 -1.09 -32.66
CA LEU A 83 -2.08 -1.73 -31.36
C LEU A 83 -3.33 -1.20 -30.67
N SER A 84 -4.30 -2.05 -30.45
CA SER A 84 -5.54 -1.69 -29.76
C SER A 84 -5.70 -2.51 -28.49
N THR A 85 -6.31 -1.88 -27.47
CA THR A 85 -6.57 -2.53 -26.18
C THR A 85 -8.07 -2.75 -26.03
N ASP A 86 -8.48 -3.94 -25.62
CA ASP A 86 -9.85 -4.20 -25.24
C ASP A 86 -10.19 -3.49 -23.93
N SER A 87 -10.76 -2.31 -24.04
CA SER A 87 -11.12 -1.48 -22.88
C SER A 87 -12.15 -2.16 -21.96
N TYR A 88 -13.03 -3.00 -22.49
CA TYR A 88 -14.00 -3.73 -21.68
C TYR A 88 -13.31 -4.80 -20.83
N GLY A 89 -12.45 -5.62 -21.44
CA GLY A 89 -11.67 -6.64 -20.74
C GLY A 89 -10.79 -6.03 -19.66
N VAL A 90 -10.08 -4.95 -19.98
CA VAL A 90 -9.24 -4.19 -19.04
C VAL A 90 -10.04 -3.70 -17.82
N ASN A 91 -11.17 -3.04 -18.07
CA ASN A 91 -12.00 -2.51 -16.98
C ASN A 91 -12.66 -3.62 -16.16
N LYS A 92 -13.02 -4.73 -16.77
CA LYS A 92 -13.55 -5.90 -16.06
C LYS A 92 -12.53 -6.47 -15.10
N ILE A 93 -11.30 -6.69 -15.54
CA ILE A 93 -10.20 -7.20 -14.69
C ILE A 93 -9.92 -6.23 -13.53
N ALA A 94 -9.81 -4.94 -13.81
CA ALA A 94 -9.60 -3.92 -12.78
C ALA A 94 -10.72 -3.92 -11.74
N SER A 95 -11.97 -4.04 -12.19
CA SER A 95 -13.15 -4.14 -11.31
C SER A 95 -13.14 -5.41 -10.47
N ASP A 96 -12.81 -6.56 -11.05
CA ASP A 96 -12.79 -7.84 -10.33
C ASP A 96 -11.68 -7.87 -9.27
N ILE A 97 -10.49 -7.37 -9.59
CA ILE A 97 -9.39 -7.21 -8.62
C ILE A 97 -9.82 -6.28 -7.50
N SER A 98 -10.42 -5.13 -7.82
CA SER A 98 -10.88 -4.16 -6.83
C SER A 98 -11.90 -4.76 -5.86
N LYS A 99 -12.93 -5.45 -6.39
CA LYS A 99 -13.98 -6.11 -5.60
C LYS A 99 -13.43 -7.21 -4.69
N ARG A 100 -12.51 -8.04 -5.22
CA ARG A 100 -11.89 -9.11 -4.44
C ARG A 100 -10.99 -8.55 -3.34
N THR A 101 -10.18 -7.53 -3.67
CA THR A 101 -9.36 -6.83 -2.66
C THR A 101 -10.25 -6.26 -1.56
N GLN A 102 -11.33 -5.57 -1.92
CA GLN A 102 -12.27 -5.02 -0.94
C GLN A 102 -12.89 -6.10 -0.07
N LYS A 103 -13.30 -7.23 -0.65
CA LYS A 103 -13.86 -8.36 0.09
C LYS A 103 -12.86 -8.92 1.10
N ILE A 104 -11.63 -9.20 0.66
CA ILE A 104 -10.58 -9.72 1.54
C ILE A 104 -10.26 -8.72 2.66
N LEU A 105 -10.19 -7.41 2.36
CA LEU A 105 -9.95 -6.39 3.36
C LEU A 105 -11.06 -6.33 4.41
N ASN A 106 -12.32 -6.45 4.01
CA ASN A 106 -13.44 -6.49 4.95
C ASN A 106 -13.34 -7.69 5.90
N GLU A 107 -13.02 -8.88 5.35
CA GLU A 107 -12.84 -10.11 6.13
C GLU A 107 -11.67 -10.01 7.12
N GLU A 108 -10.54 -9.42 6.69
CA GLU A 108 -9.37 -9.22 7.56
C GLU A 108 -9.65 -8.16 8.65
N THR A 109 -10.37 -7.10 8.32
CA THR A 109 -10.78 -6.08 9.29
C THR A 109 -11.62 -6.67 10.42
N ASP A 110 -12.52 -7.60 10.10
CA ASP A 110 -13.36 -8.29 11.08
C ASP A 110 -12.54 -9.17 12.04
N LYS A 111 -11.40 -9.71 11.59
CA LYS A 111 -10.48 -10.48 12.44
C LYS A 111 -9.78 -9.61 13.49
N GLY A 112 -9.61 -8.31 13.20
CA GLY A 112 -8.92 -7.35 14.05
C GLY A 112 -7.39 -7.54 14.06
N VAL A 113 -6.72 -6.67 14.82
CA VAL A 113 -5.25 -6.62 14.96
C VAL A 113 -4.84 -7.17 16.31
N GLU A 114 -3.81 -8.01 16.33
CA GLU A 114 -3.23 -8.56 17.56
C GLU A 114 -2.10 -7.66 18.07
N ILE A 115 -2.31 -7.01 19.21
CA ILE A 115 -1.39 -6.06 19.79
C ILE A 115 -0.85 -6.61 21.11
N PRO A 116 0.50 -6.69 21.29
CA PRO A 116 1.10 -7.10 22.55
C PRO A 116 0.75 -6.14 23.70
N ILE A 117 0.55 -6.67 24.91
CA ILE A 117 0.21 -5.85 26.10
C ILE A 117 1.29 -4.78 26.35
N GLY A 118 2.54 -5.08 26.08
CA GLY A 118 3.63 -4.12 26.23
C GLY A 118 3.47 -2.84 25.42
N ALA A 119 2.75 -2.85 24.28
CA ALA A 119 2.46 -1.65 23.50
C ALA A 119 1.58 -0.64 24.25
N PHE A 120 0.76 -1.12 25.20
CA PHE A 120 -0.12 -0.28 26.02
C PHE A 120 0.64 0.45 27.14
N THR A 121 1.89 0.07 27.42
CA THR A 121 2.74 0.76 28.40
C THR A 121 3.26 2.11 27.90
N GLY A 122 3.24 2.36 26.58
CA GLY A 122 3.82 3.55 25.96
C GLY A 122 5.35 3.54 25.89
N ILE A 123 6.00 2.45 26.32
CA ILE A 123 7.45 2.29 26.29
C ILE A 123 7.85 1.47 25.08
N ARG A 124 8.59 2.07 24.14
CA ARG A 124 8.98 1.41 22.88
C ARG A 124 9.72 0.09 23.09
N LEU A 125 10.57 0.02 24.09
CA LEU A 125 11.34 -1.20 24.42
C LEU A 125 10.41 -2.37 24.81
N LEU A 126 9.29 -2.10 25.45
CA LEU A 126 8.32 -3.09 25.91
C LEU A 126 7.22 -3.38 24.88
N ALA A 127 7.11 -2.59 23.81
CA ALA A 127 5.99 -2.64 22.88
C ALA A 127 5.77 -4.01 22.21
N GLY A 128 6.83 -4.81 22.04
CA GLY A 128 6.75 -6.16 21.47
C GLY A 128 6.54 -7.28 22.49
N PHE A 129 6.52 -6.99 23.79
CA PHE A 129 6.48 -8.00 24.84
C PHE A 129 5.07 -8.26 25.38
N GLY A 130 4.86 -9.50 25.84
CA GLY A 130 3.69 -9.94 26.56
C GLY A 130 2.62 -10.59 25.68
N LYS A 131 1.50 -10.96 26.31
CA LYS A 131 0.37 -11.60 25.64
C LYS A 131 -0.27 -10.65 24.63
N LYS A 132 -0.61 -11.15 23.45
CA LYS A 132 -1.31 -10.38 22.43
C LYS A 132 -2.79 -10.26 22.76
N ILE A 133 -3.31 -9.05 22.66
CA ILE A 133 -4.74 -8.74 22.79
C ILE A 133 -5.26 -8.42 21.41
N ARG A 134 -6.36 -9.06 21.02
CA ARG A 134 -7.04 -8.79 19.75
C ARG A 134 -7.93 -7.56 19.89
N MET A 135 -7.66 -6.55 19.05
CA MET A 135 -8.46 -5.33 18.96
C MET A 135 -9.13 -5.25 17.59
N LYS A 136 -10.45 -5.09 17.57
CA LYS A 136 -11.16 -4.76 16.34
C LYS A 136 -10.91 -3.31 15.99
N LEU A 137 -10.50 -3.06 14.75
CA LEU A 137 -10.36 -1.73 14.19
C LEU A 137 -11.66 -1.40 13.45
N LEU A 138 -12.25 -0.26 13.75
CA LEU A 138 -13.26 0.29 12.84
C LEU A 138 -12.51 0.91 11.66
N SER A 139 -12.64 0.31 10.51
CA SER A 139 -12.02 0.83 9.29
C SER A 139 -13.04 0.86 8.16
N VAL A 140 -12.98 1.93 7.38
CA VAL A 140 -13.70 2.05 6.11
C VAL A 140 -12.65 2.09 5.03
N SER A 141 -12.65 1.08 4.15
CA SER A 141 -11.68 0.98 3.07
C SER A 141 -12.32 1.32 1.74
N PHE A 142 -11.62 2.09 0.95
CA PHE A 142 -11.97 2.37 -0.44
C PHE A 142 -10.84 1.85 -1.34
N VAL A 143 -11.19 0.99 -2.28
CA VAL A 143 -10.23 0.40 -3.22
C VAL A 143 -10.56 0.89 -4.62
N LYS A 144 -9.60 1.55 -5.27
CA LYS A 144 -9.67 1.96 -6.66
C LYS A 144 -8.55 1.28 -7.44
N THR A 145 -8.90 0.67 -8.56
CA THR A 145 -7.95 0.03 -9.46
C THR A 145 -7.99 0.74 -10.80
N GLU A 146 -6.82 0.99 -11.37
CA GLU A 146 -6.64 1.65 -12.66
C GLU A 146 -5.55 0.91 -13.44
N ILE A 147 -5.77 0.67 -14.73
CA ILE A 147 -4.76 0.11 -15.63
C ILE A 147 -4.20 1.23 -16.47
N VAL A 148 -2.88 1.39 -16.45
CA VAL A 148 -2.15 2.41 -17.17
C VAL A 148 -1.32 1.76 -18.27
N SER A 149 -1.55 2.18 -19.51
CA SER A 149 -0.75 1.79 -20.67
C SER A 149 0.37 2.81 -20.89
N ASN A 150 1.59 2.35 -21.01
CA ASN A 150 2.75 3.19 -21.22
C ASN A 150 3.61 2.69 -22.40
N PHE A 151 4.01 3.61 -23.26
CA PHE A 151 4.94 3.36 -24.36
C PHE A 151 6.25 4.09 -24.08
N SER A 152 7.35 3.37 -24.17
CA SER A 152 8.69 3.95 -24.01
C SER A 152 9.61 3.48 -25.12
N GLN A 153 10.55 4.33 -25.52
CA GLN A 153 11.59 3.95 -26.48
C GLN A 153 12.57 2.99 -25.80
N ALA A 154 12.84 1.84 -26.42
CA ALA A 154 13.71 0.80 -25.89
C ALA A 154 14.98 0.59 -26.69
N GLY A 155 15.16 1.34 -27.77
CA GLY A 155 16.32 1.27 -28.66
C GLY A 155 16.03 1.88 -30.02
N ILE A 156 16.91 1.66 -31.01
CA ILE A 156 16.70 2.13 -32.39
C ILE A 156 15.54 1.30 -32.99
N ASN A 157 14.43 1.98 -33.31
CA ASN A 157 13.20 1.36 -33.85
C ASN A 157 12.59 0.27 -32.95
N GLN A 158 12.75 0.40 -31.64
CA GLN A 158 12.13 -0.48 -30.66
C GLN A 158 11.29 0.34 -29.69
N THR A 159 10.04 -0.07 -29.51
CA THR A 159 9.12 0.52 -28.55
C THR A 159 8.69 -0.54 -27.54
N ARG A 160 8.88 -0.25 -26.27
CA ARG A 160 8.40 -1.08 -25.19
C ARG A 160 6.99 -0.64 -24.82
N HIS A 161 6.06 -1.56 -24.83
CA HIS A 161 4.70 -1.36 -24.36
C HIS A 161 4.48 -2.10 -23.04
N THR A 162 4.11 -1.37 -21.99
CA THR A 162 3.83 -1.91 -20.69
C THR A 162 2.41 -1.57 -20.24
N LEU A 163 1.72 -2.55 -19.64
CA LEU A 163 0.48 -2.32 -18.90
C LEU A 163 0.75 -2.50 -17.41
N MET A 164 0.49 -1.45 -16.65
CA MET A 164 0.61 -1.42 -15.21
C MET A 164 -0.78 -1.37 -14.57
N LEU A 165 -1.01 -2.24 -13.58
CA LEU A 165 -2.16 -2.15 -12.70
C LEU A 165 -1.77 -1.31 -11.50
N ASN A 166 -2.40 -0.17 -11.33
CA ASN A 166 -2.25 0.68 -10.14
C ASN A 166 -3.47 0.52 -9.26
N LEU A 167 -3.25 0.01 -8.06
CA LEU A 167 -4.29 -0.13 -7.05
C LEU A 167 -4.02 0.86 -5.93
N ARG A 168 -4.99 1.73 -5.68
CA ARG A 168 -4.99 2.68 -4.56
C ARG A 168 -6.01 2.23 -3.53
N CYS A 169 -5.55 2.07 -2.30
CA CYS A 169 -6.39 1.76 -1.18
C CYS A 169 -6.29 2.89 -0.15
N GLU A 170 -7.42 3.49 0.17
CA GLU A 170 -7.52 4.46 1.26
C GLU A 170 -8.38 3.86 2.36
N THR A 171 -7.84 3.84 3.57
CA THR A 171 -8.54 3.31 4.74
C THR A 171 -8.49 4.30 5.88
N ALA A 172 -9.66 4.69 6.37
CA ALA A 172 -9.77 5.45 7.59
C ALA A 172 -9.81 4.51 8.79
N VAL A 173 -8.76 4.56 9.60
CA VAL A 173 -8.68 3.82 10.85
C VAL A 173 -9.11 4.72 11.99
N LEU A 174 -10.22 4.34 12.65
CA LEU A 174 -10.70 5.03 13.84
C LEU A 174 -9.84 4.63 15.04
N THR A 175 -9.15 5.59 15.59
CA THR A 175 -8.35 5.39 16.79
C THR A 175 -8.90 6.24 17.95
N ARG A 176 -8.48 5.92 19.17
CA ARG A 176 -8.91 6.63 20.39
C ARG A 176 -8.59 8.15 20.36
N THR A 177 -7.58 8.54 19.58
CA THR A 177 -7.10 9.92 19.49
C THR A 177 -7.53 10.61 18.19
N GLY A 178 -8.41 9.98 17.40
CA GLY A 178 -8.96 10.51 16.15
C GLY A 178 -8.84 9.55 14.97
N ASN A 179 -9.22 10.02 13.80
CA ASN A 179 -9.16 9.24 12.56
C ASN A 179 -7.77 9.38 11.93
N LYS A 180 -7.18 8.26 11.52
CA LYS A 180 -5.96 8.26 10.73
C LYS A 180 -6.21 7.60 9.39
N THR A 181 -5.94 8.29 8.30
CA THR A 181 -6.06 7.72 6.96
C THR A 181 -4.76 7.04 6.57
N VAL A 182 -4.85 5.77 6.22
CA VAL A 182 -3.77 4.97 5.63
C VAL A 182 -3.99 4.95 4.13
N LYS A 183 -2.99 5.37 3.38
CA LYS A 183 -3.00 5.33 1.92
C LYS A 183 -1.93 4.35 1.47
N ASN A 184 -2.33 3.38 0.67
CA ASN A 184 -1.43 2.43 0.03
C ASN A 184 -1.61 2.51 -1.48
N GLU A 185 -0.50 2.53 -2.19
CA GLU A 185 -0.48 2.46 -3.65
C GLU A 185 0.41 1.27 -4.04
N ILE A 186 -0.14 0.38 -4.83
CA ILE A 186 0.52 -0.84 -5.29
C ILE A 186 0.45 -0.85 -6.80
N SER A 187 1.63 -0.94 -7.43
CA SER A 187 1.75 -1.05 -8.88
C SER A 187 2.24 -2.44 -9.26
N MET A 188 1.52 -3.09 -10.16
CA MET A 188 1.86 -4.42 -10.68
C MET A 188 1.98 -4.38 -12.18
N LEU A 189 3.03 -5.01 -12.72
CA LEU A 189 3.20 -5.18 -14.14
C LEU A 189 2.32 -6.34 -14.63
N ILE A 190 1.38 -6.05 -15.54
CA ILE A 190 0.50 -7.06 -16.13
C ILE A 190 1.07 -7.56 -17.45
N TYR A 191 1.62 -6.65 -18.24
CA TYR A 191 2.06 -6.92 -19.61
C TYR A 191 3.29 -6.09 -19.93
N ASP A 192 4.27 -6.73 -20.56
CA ASP A 192 5.50 -6.10 -21.02
C ASP A 192 5.91 -6.71 -22.35
N ASN A 193 5.91 -5.93 -23.39
CA ASN A 193 6.26 -6.39 -24.73
C ASN A 193 7.13 -5.39 -25.47
N LEU A 194 8.04 -5.91 -26.27
CA LEU A 194 8.93 -5.15 -27.11
C LEU A 194 8.42 -5.21 -28.55
N ILE A 195 8.04 -4.07 -29.08
CA ILE A 195 7.62 -3.90 -30.48
C ILE A 195 8.84 -3.50 -31.28
N VAL A 196 9.26 -4.39 -32.19
CA VAL A 196 10.43 -4.16 -33.04
C VAL A 196 9.98 -3.67 -34.41
N GLY A 197 10.33 -2.43 -34.74
CA GLY A 197 10.13 -1.85 -36.09
C GLY A 197 11.30 -2.19 -37.01
N LYS A 198 11.14 -1.84 -38.34
CA LYS A 198 12.23 -1.95 -39.30
C LYS A 198 13.33 -0.92 -38.99
N VAL A 199 14.58 -1.36 -39.04
CA VAL A 199 15.73 -0.46 -38.99
C VAL A 199 15.85 0.23 -40.35
N PRO A 200 15.84 1.59 -40.43
CA PRO A 200 16.04 2.30 -41.68
C PRO A 200 17.37 1.88 -42.33
N SER A 201 17.34 1.55 -43.60
CA SER A 201 18.53 1.14 -44.35
C SER A 201 19.64 2.20 -44.39
N VAL A 202 19.26 3.47 -44.21
CA VAL A 202 20.19 4.60 -44.14
C VAL A 202 21.16 4.55 -42.96
N LEU A 203 20.78 3.89 -41.86
CA LEU A 203 21.67 3.73 -40.66
C LEU A 203 22.71 2.64 -40.87
N ILE A 204 22.65 1.83 -41.93
CA ILE A 204 23.53 0.70 -42.19
C ILE A 204 24.54 1.07 -43.30
N SER A 205 24.43 2.23 -43.96
CA SER A 205 25.41 2.66 -44.95
C SER A 205 26.76 2.92 -44.26
N PRO A 206 27.81 2.12 -44.60
CA PRO A 206 29.13 2.45 -44.08
C PRO A 206 29.51 3.84 -44.64
N MET A 207 30.00 4.71 -43.80
CA MET A 207 30.70 5.90 -44.27
C MET A 207 31.84 5.43 -45.16
N ILE A 208 31.71 5.63 -46.46
CA ILE A 208 32.82 5.55 -47.39
C ILE A 208 33.74 6.70 -47.00
N VAL A 209 34.75 6.40 -46.15
CA VAL A 209 35.86 7.32 -45.93
C VAL A 209 36.55 7.46 -47.28
N GLY A 210 36.28 8.57 -47.97
CA GLY A 210 36.98 8.93 -49.17
C GLY A 210 38.44 9.12 -48.84
N GLN A 211 39.28 8.26 -49.41
CA GLN A 211 40.71 8.51 -49.52
C GLN A 211 40.90 9.68 -50.51
N GLY A 212 41.39 10.79 -49.94
CA GLY A 212 41.97 11.89 -50.64
C GLY A 212 43.44 12.03 -50.23
#